data_072660157919df69e9f543a9f46dcef6
#
_entry.id   072660157919df69e9f543a9f46dcef6
#
_cell.length_a   1.000
_cell.length_b   1.000
_cell.length_c   1.000
_cell.angle_alpha   90.00
_cell.angle_beta   90.00
_cell.angle_gamma   90.00
#
_symmetry.space_group_name_H-M   'P 1'
#
loop_
_entity.id
_entity.type
_entity.pdbx_description
1 polymer ?
#
loop_
_entity_poly.entity_id
_entity_poly.type
_entity_poly.pdbx_seq_one_letter_code
_entity_poly.pdbx_strand_id
1 'polypeptide(L)' 'AMKRELVAQQLEVAEYYLTKMKDADAAVFCYQEVASKGSINPAAAARAKARLKELRVTSR' A
#
# COMPACT_ATOMS: atom_id res chain seq x y z
N ALA A 1 13.86 -11.16 7.59
CA ALA A 1 13.60 -9.98 8.42
C ALA A 1 13.69 -8.70 7.60
N MET A 2 14.72 -8.60 6.77
CA MET A 2 14.92 -7.39 5.97
C MET A 2 13.83 -7.21 4.92
N LYS A 3 13.40 -8.30 4.30
CA LYS A 3 12.36 -8.22 3.29
C LYS A 3 11.03 -7.74 3.87
N ARG A 4 10.72 -8.20 5.07
CA ARG A 4 9.50 -7.78 5.74
C ARG A 4 9.52 -6.28 6.01
N GLU A 5 10.66 -5.77 6.45
CA GLU A 5 10.79 -4.34 6.72
C GLU A 5 10.66 -3.51 5.45
N LEU A 6 11.21 -4.02 4.34
CA LEU A 6 11.08 -3.32 3.07
C LEU A 6 9.62 -3.21 2.65
N VAL A 7 8.86 -4.27 2.83
CA VAL A 7 7.43 -4.25 2.50
C VAL A 7 6.70 -3.23 3.38
N ALA A 8 7.01 -3.20 4.67
CA ALA A 8 6.41 -2.24 5.58
C ALA A 8 6.77 -0.81 5.18
N GLN A 9 8.01 -0.58 4.75
CA GLN A 9 8.41 0.75 4.28
C GLN A 9 7.66 1.15 3.02
N GLN A 10 7.44 0.20 2.12
CA GLN A 10 6.67 0.48 0.92
C GLN A 10 5.24 0.87 1.25
N LEU A 11 4.68 0.24 2.28
CA LEU A 11 3.34 0.62 2.74
C LEU A 11 3.32 2.05 3.24
N GLU A 12 4.33 2.44 4.01
CA GLU A 12 4.44 3.81 4.50
C GLU A 12 4.58 4.80 3.36
N VAL A 13 5.36 4.45 2.35
CA VAL A 13 5.52 5.30 1.18
C VAL A 13 4.19 5.49 0.47
N ALA A 14 3.43 4.42 0.34
CA ALA A 14 2.11 4.50 -0.28
C ALA A 14 1.21 5.46 0.49
N GLU A 15 1.22 5.37 1.80
CA GLU A 15 0.43 6.27 2.64
C GLU A 15 0.90 7.71 2.51
N TYR A 16 2.20 7.91 2.40
CA TYR A 16 2.75 9.24 2.20
C TYR A 16 2.22 9.86 0.91
N TYR A 17 2.26 9.11 -0.18
CA TYR A 17 1.72 9.61 -1.45
C TYR A 17 0.24 9.95 -1.33
N LEU A 18 -0.49 9.13 -0.61
CA LEU A 18 -1.93 9.35 -0.46
C LEU A 18 -2.24 10.59 0.38
N THR A 19 -1.54 10.76 1.50
CA THR A 19 -1.87 11.79 2.47
C THR A 19 -1.12 13.10 2.24
N LYS A 20 0.15 13.02 1.90
CA LYS A 20 0.98 14.22 1.75
C LYS A 20 1.01 14.73 0.33
N MET A 21 1.23 13.82 -0.61
CA MET A 21 1.29 14.22 -2.02
C MET A 21 -0.08 14.28 -2.66
N LYS A 22 -1.06 13.64 -2.03
CA LYS A 22 -2.43 13.56 -2.56
C LYS A 22 -2.44 12.99 -3.97
N ASP A 23 -1.53 12.04 -4.21
CA ASP A 23 -1.39 11.37 -5.49
C ASP A 23 -1.94 9.96 -5.37
N ALA A 24 -3.25 9.85 -5.57
CA ALA A 24 -3.94 8.56 -5.40
C ALA A 24 -3.42 7.51 -6.38
N ASP A 25 -3.08 7.91 -7.60
CA ASP A 25 -2.60 6.97 -8.60
C ASP A 25 -1.29 6.33 -8.16
N ALA A 26 -0.35 7.15 -7.68
CA ALA A 26 0.92 6.62 -7.18
C ALA A 26 0.70 5.76 -5.95
N ALA A 27 -0.20 6.18 -5.06
CA ALA A 27 -0.51 5.41 -3.87
C ALA A 27 -1.09 4.05 -4.23
N VAL A 28 -2.01 4.01 -5.19
CA VAL A 28 -2.60 2.75 -5.63
C VAL A 28 -1.51 1.81 -6.16
N PHE A 29 -0.61 2.33 -6.98
CA PHE A 29 0.48 1.52 -7.49
C PHE A 29 1.31 0.92 -6.36
N CYS A 30 1.67 1.73 -5.38
CA CYS A 30 2.46 1.27 -4.25
C CYS A 30 1.69 0.25 -3.40
N TYR A 31 0.41 0.50 -3.16
CA TYR A 31 -0.40 -0.45 -2.41
C TYR A 31 -0.52 -1.78 -3.14
N GLN A 32 -0.64 -1.76 -4.46
CA GLN A 32 -0.69 -2.99 -5.24
C GLN A 32 0.60 -3.80 -5.08
N GLU A 33 1.74 -3.10 -5.09
CA GLU A 33 3.02 -3.77 -4.88
C GLU A 33 3.06 -4.45 -3.51
N VAL A 34 2.63 -3.74 -2.48
CA VAL A 34 2.62 -4.30 -1.13
C VAL A 34 1.65 -5.47 -1.05
N ALA A 35 0.48 -5.34 -1.65
CA ALA A 35 -0.53 -6.39 -1.61
C ALA A 35 -0.02 -7.69 -2.27
N SER A 36 0.82 -7.57 -3.28
CA SER A 36 1.37 -8.73 -3.97
C SER A 36 2.43 -9.46 -3.14
N LYS A 37 2.86 -8.88 -2.03
CA LYS A 37 3.90 -9.46 -1.17
C LYS A 37 3.34 -10.05 0.11
N GLY A 38 2.14 -10.59 0.02
CA GLY A 38 1.47 -11.18 1.18
C GLY A 38 2.23 -12.35 1.80
N SER A 39 3.01 -13.08 0.98
CA SER A 39 3.79 -14.19 1.51
C SER A 39 4.98 -13.71 2.35
N ILE A 40 5.43 -12.47 2.13
CA ILE A 40 6.54 -11.89 2.89
C ILE A 40 6.04 -11.18 4.13
N ASN A 41 5.00 -10.38 3.98
CA ASN A 41 4.43 -9.61 5.08
C ASN A 41 2.92 -9.56 4.96
N PRO A 42 2.23 -10.59 5.48
CA PRO A 42 0.76 -10.65 5.31
C PRO A 42 0.04 -9.49 5.97
N ALA A 43 0.56 -8.97 7.08
CA ALA A 43 -0.10 -7.86 7.75
C ALA A 43 -0.08 -6.60 6.88
N ALA A 44 1.06 -6.30 6.28
CA ALA A 44 1.17 -5.14 5.39
C ALA A 44 0.31 -5.34 4.15
N ALA A 45 0.30 -6.54 3.60
CA ALA A 45 -0.51 -6.83 2.42
C ALA A 45 -1.99 -6.65 2.71
N ALA A 46 -2.44 -7.08 3.89
CA ALA A 46 -3.84 -6.92 4.28
C ALA A 46 -4.20 -5.44 4.37
N ARG A 47 -3.33 -4.62 4.95
CA ARG A 47 -3.55 -3.18 5.01
C ARG A 47 -3.62 -2.56 3.64
N ALA A 48 -2.70 -2.97 2.77
CA ALA A 48 -2.68 -2.46 1.40
C ALA A 48 -3.97 -2.79 0.68
N LYS A 49 -4.45 -4.01 0.83
CA LYS A 49 -5.71 -4.41 0.19
C LYS A 49 -6.88 -3.60 0.70
N ALA A 50 -6.92 -3.33 2.00
CA ALA A 50 -7.97 -2.53 2.59
C ALA A 50 -7.96 -1.10 2.03
N ARG A 51 -6.78 -0.51 1.91
CA ARG A 51 -6.66 0.82 1.33
C ARG A 51 -7.05 0.86 -0.13
N LEU A 52 -6.64 -0.16 -0.88
CA LEU A 52 -7.02 -0.25 -2.29
C LEU A 52 -8.54 -0.29 -2.44
N LYS A 53 -9.19 -1.05 -1.58
CA LYS A 53 -10.65 -1.13 -1.63
C LYS A 53 -11.27 0.24 -1.37
N GLU A 54 -10.77 0.96 -0.38
CA GLU A 54 -11.29 2.29 -0.07
C GLU A 54 -11.06 3.25 -1.22
N LEU A 55 -9.89 3.21 -1.83
CA LEU A 55 -9.58 4.11 -2.93
C LEU A 55 -10.43 3.82 -4.16
N ARG A 56 -10.71 2.56 -4.40
CA ARG A 56 -11.54 2.18 -5.54
C ARG A 56 -12.97 2.68 -5.35
N VAL A 57 -13.45 2.67 -4.13
CA VAL A 57 -14.80 3.18 -3.84
C VAL A 57 -14.84 4.69 -3.99
N THR A 58 -13.83 5.39 -3.47
CA THR A 58 -13.83 6.85 -3.48
C THR A 58 -13.44 7.45 -4.82
N SER A 59 -12.76 6.70 -5.66
CA SER A 59 -12.32 7.24 -6.95
C SER A 59 -13.43 7.31 -8.00
N ARG A 60 -14.62 6.91 -7.62
CA ARG A 60 -15.79 6.96 -8.50
C ARG A 60 -16.56 8.24 -8.26
#